data_6186f080122ba07531197498dca4c0d7
#
_entry.id   6186f080122ba07531197498dca4c0d7
#
_cell.length_a   1.000
_cell.length_b   1.000
_cell.length_c   1.000
_cell.angle_alpha   90.00
_cell.angle_beta   90.00
_cell.angle_gamma   90.00
#
_symmetry.space_group_name_H-M   'P 1'
#
loop_
_entity.id
_entity.type
_entity.pdbx_description
1 polymer ?
#
loop_
_entity_poly.entity_id
_entity_poly.type
_entity_poly.pdbx_seq_one_letter_code
_entity_poly.pdbx_strand_id
1 'polypeptide(L)' 'MLKMVPDPPHTSHSLEDTLIQATDYALCAQTVAQQAIQLQPKSPVSILMMATMHELEALRVLLETALIQVQMPAEPRIRH' A
#
# COMPACT_ATOMS: atom_id res chain seq x y z
N MET A 1 -23.18 -26.05 0.70
CA MET A 1 -22.96 -25.76 0.48
C MET A 1 -22.45 -25.00 0.23
N LEU A 2 -22.09 -24.62 0.22
CA LEU A 2 -21.77 -23.87 0.09
C LEU A 2 -21.29 -23.28 -0.60
N LYS A 3 -21.09 -22.93 -0.99
CA LYS A 3 -20.80 -22.42 -1.61
C LYS A 3 -20.42 -21.54 -1.87
N MET A 4 -19.92 -21.09 -2.12
CA MET A 4 -19.59 -20.28 -2.29
C MET A 4 -19.38 -19.66 -3.16
N VAL A 5 -19.28 -19.09 -3.41
CA VAL A 5 -19.25 -18.48 -4.15
C VAL A 5 -18.65 -17.85 -4.82
N PRO A 6 -18.35 -17.46 -5.25
CA PRO A 6 -17.91 -16.96 -5.98
C PRO A 6 -17.53 -16.02 -6.48
N ASP A 7 -17.06 -15.84 -6.83
CA ASP A 7 -16.70 -14.95 -7.18
C ASP A 7 -16.62 -14.39 -8.24
N PRO A 8 -16.58 -13.75 -8.27
CA PRO A 8 -16.74 -12.95 -9.24
C PRO A 8 -15.73 -12.68 -10.04
N PRO A 9 -15.91 -12.34 -10.96
CA PRO A 9 -15.09 -12.17 -11.94
C PRO A 9 -14.35 -10.93 -11.93
N HIS A 10 -14.54 -10.05 -11.23
CA HIS A 10 -13.81 -8.93 -11.39
C HIS A 10 -12.56 -9.03 -10.71
N THR A 11 -11.67 -9.87 -11.04
CA THR A 11 -10.42 -10.05 -10.43
C THR A 11 -9.59 -8.82 -10.47
N SER A 12 -9.52 -8.13 -11.57
CA SER A 12 -8.69 -6.95 -11.61
C SER A 12 -9.30 -5.85 -10.78
N HIS A 13 -10.63 -5.79 -10.73
CA HIS A 13 -11.29 -4.82 -9.87
C HIS A 13 -11.00 -5.13 -8.42
N SER A 14 -11.03 -6.36 -8.03
CA SER A 14 -10.69 -6.75 -6.68
C SER A 14 -9.25 -6.43 -6.33
N LEU A 15 -8.34 -6.66 -7.26
CA LEU A 15 -6.96 -6.35 -7.03
C LEU A 15 -6.76 -4.86 -6.87
N GLU A 16 -7.41 -4.07 -7.67
CA GLU A 16 -7.32 -2.64 -7.54
C GLU A 16 -7.83 -2.18 -6.18
N ASP A 17 -8.96 -2.72 -5.75
CA ASP A 17 -9.49 -2.36 -4.45
C ASP A 17 -8.55 -2.76 -3.32
N THR A 18 -7.95 -3.92 -3.44
CA THR A 18 -7.01 -4.38 -2.44
C THR A 18 -5.80 -3.47 -2.36
N LEU A 19 -5.30 -3.04 -3.51
CA LEU A 19 -4.14 -2.16 -3.53
C LEU A 19 -4.48 -0.78 -2.97
N ILE A 20 -5.68 -0.29 -3.24
CA ILE A 20 -6.11 0.98 -2.66
C ILE A 20 -6.15 0.87 -1.14
N GLN A 21 -6.73 -0.21 -0.63
CA GLN A 21 -6.77 -0.40 0.80
C GLN A 21 -5.38 -0.53 1.40
N ALA A 22 -4.52 -1.27 0.74
CA ALA A 22 -3.16 -1.45 1.25
C ALA A 22 -2.41 -0.13 1.28
N THR A 23 -2.60 0.69 0.27
CA THR A 23 -1.97 2.00 0.22
C THR A 23 -2.49 2.88 1.36
N ASP A 24 -3.79 2.82 1.63
CA ASP A 24 -4.35 3.59 2.73
C ASP A 24 -3.80 3.14 4.07
N TYR A 25 -3.67 1.84 4.27
CA TYR A 25 -3.09 1.36 5.52
C TYR A 25 -1.64 1.79 5.68
N ALA A 26 -0.87 1.73 4.60
CA ALA A 26 0.51 2.15 4.66
C ALA A 26 0.61 3.63 5.01
N LEU A 27 -0.27 4.42 4.42
CA LEU A 27 -0.28 5.85 4.69
C LEU A 27 -0.66 6.13 6.13
N CYS A 28 -1.66 5.44 6.64
CA CYS A 28 -2.05 5.61 8.04
C CYS A 28 -0.94 5.20 8.98
N ALA A 29 -0.27 4.10 8.70
CA ALA A 29 0.83 3.67 9.54
C ALA A 29 1.98 4.67 9.51
N GLN A 30 2.23 5.24 8.34
CA GLN A 30 3.25 6.26 8.22
C GLN A 30 2.91 7.49 9.06
N THR A 31 1.65 7.88 9.06
CA THR A 31 1.20 9.01 9.85
C THR A 31 1.35 8.73 11.34
N VAL A 32 1.00 7.53 11.77
CA VAL A 32 1.14 7.17 13.18
C VAL A 32 2.61 7.20 13.59
N ALA A 33 3.48 6.66 12.76
CA ALA A 33 4.90 6.68 13.05
C ALA A 33 5.43 8.10 13.17
N GLN A 34 4.96 8.97 12.28
CA GLN A 34 5.37 10.35 12.31
C GLN A 34 4.92 11.04 13.59
N GLN A 35 3.70 10.77 14.02
CA GLN A 35 3.22 11.34 15.27
C GLN A 35 3.97 10.83 16.46
N ALA A 36 4.33 9.56 16.47
CA ALA A 36 5.11 9.01 17.56
C ALA A 36 6.46 9.73 17.68
N ILE A 37 7.08 10.01 16.54
CA ILE A 37 8.34 10.75 16.55
C ILE A 37 8.15 12.15 17.13
N GLN A 38 7.06 12.80 16.73
CA GLN A 38 6.81 14.15 17.19
C GLN A 38 6.51 14.21 18.68
N LEU A 39 5.89 13.18 19.21
CA LEU A 39 5.57 13.17 20.62
C LEU A 39 6.79 12.93 21.48
N GLN A 40 7.77 12.19 21.00
CA GLN A 40 8.96 11.92 21.77
C GLN A 40 10.19 11.99 20.87
N PRO A 41 10.51 13.18 20.42
CA PRO A 41 11.54 13.29 19.38
C PRO A 41 12.93 12.91 19.85
N LYS A 42 13.20 12.96 21.14
CA LYS A 42 14.54 12.61 21.61
C LYS A 42 14.61 11.23 22.19
N SER A 43 13.59 10.45 22.02
CA SER A 43 13.60 9.10 22.57
C SER A 43 14.39 8.19 21.65
N PRO A 44 15.08 7.19 22.20
CA PRO A 44 15.69 6.19 21.32
C PRO A 44 14.69 5.51 20.40
N VAL A 45 13.44 5.43 20.81
CA VAL A 45 12.41 4.83 20.01
C VAL A 45 12.17 5.66 18.74
N SER A 46 12.41 6.96 18.79
CA SER A 46 12.15 7.78 17.63
C SER A 46 13.06 7.42 16.46
N ILE A 47 14.26 6.95 16.75
CA ILE A 47 15.15 6.51 15.68
C ILE A 47 14.57 5.28 15.00
N LEU A 48 14.04 4.35 15.79
CA LEU A 48 13.41 3.16 15.23
C LEU A 48 12.17 3.54 14.44
N MET A 49 11.42 4.50 14.95
CA MET A 49 10.22 4.93 14.25
C MET A 49 10.55 5.62 12.94
N MET A 50 11.67 6.34 12.89
CA MET A 50 12.08 6.96 11.64
C MET A 50 12.42 5.90 10.59
N ALA A 51 13.13 4.85 11.01
CA ALA A 51 13.43 3.77 10.10
C ALA A 51 12.14 3.11 9.60
N THR A 52 11.21 2.89 10.51
CA THR A 52 9.93 2.31 10.15
C THR A 52 9.19 3.21 9.17
N MET A 53 9.21 4.51 9.42
CA MET A 53 8.53 5.44 8.55
C MET A 53 9.11 5.44 7.14
N HIS A 54 10.43 5.32 7.03
CA HIS A 54 11.05 5.25 5.73
C HIS A 54 10.67 3.98 4.99
N GLU A 55 10.58 2.88 5.71
CA GLU A 55 10.17 1.63 5.09
C GLU A 55 8.72 1.67 4.68
N LEU A 56 7.90 2.31 5.48
CA LEU A 56 6.49 2.46 5.11
C LEU A 56 6.33 3.35 3.90
N GLU A 57 7.16 4.38 3.79
CA GLU A 57 7.11 5.22 2.62
C GLU A 57 7.51 4.46 1.38
N ALA A 58 8.56 3.66 1.47
CA ALA A 58 8.98 2.85 0.33
C ALA A 58 7.88 1.87 -0.06
N LEU A 59 7.25 1.25 0.94
CA LEU A 59 6.17 0.33 0.67
C LEU A 59 5.00 1.04 0.00
N ARG A 60 4.67 2.22 0.48
CA ARG A 60 3.57 2.99 -0.10
C ARG A 60 3.84 3.31 -1.57
N VAL A 61 5.08 3.69 -1.88
CA VAL A 61 5.44 3.99 -3.26
C VAL A 61 5.29 2.75 -4.13
N LEU A 62 5.71 1.60 -3.62
CA LEU A 62 5.56 0.36 -4.38
C LEU A 62 4.09 0.01 -4.59
N LEU A 63 3.28 0.21 -3.58
CA LEU A 63 1.86 -0.06 -3.70
C LEU A 63 1.21 0.88 -4.70
N GLU A 64 1.60 2.14 -4.68
CA GLU A 64 1.06 3.10 -5.63
C GLU A 64 1.48 2.76 -7.05
N THR A 65 2.71 2.31 -7.20
CA THR A 65 3.19 1.89 -8.50
C THR A 65 2.39 0.70 -9.01
N ALA A 66 2.16 -0.27 -8.15
CA ALA A 66 1.37 -1.43 -8.53
C ALA A 66 -0.05 -1.02 -8.89
N LEU A 67 -0.61 -0.08 -8.14
CA LEU A 67 -1.95 0.38 -8.41
C LEU A 67 -2.04 1.05 -9.77
N ILE A 68 -1.05 1.88 -10.09
CA ILE A 68 -1.02 2.52 -11.39
C ILE A 68 -0.97 1.47 -12.50
N GLN A 69 -0.15 0.44 -12.30
CA GLN A 69 -0.05 -0.61 -13.31
C GLN A 69 -1.37 -1.33 -13.53
N VAL A 70 -2.11 -1.53 -12.45
CA VAL A 70 -3.40 -2.18 -12.56
C VAL A 70 -4.41 -1.29 -13.24
N GLN A 71 -4.32 0.01 -12.99
CA GLN A 71 -5.28 0.94 -13.55
C GLN A 71 -5.02 1.27 -15.00
N MET A 72 -3.80 1.06 -15.46
CA MET A 72 -3.50 1.38 -16.83
C MET A 72 -4.09 0.35 -17.74
N PRO A 73 -4.56 0.74 -18.87
CA PRO A 73 -5.08 -0.24 -19.82
C PRO A 73 -3.93 -1.07 -20.31
N ALA A 74 -4.26 -2.25 -20.62
CA ALA A 74 -3.29 -3.13 -21.07
C ALA A 74 -2.79 -2.69 -22.35
N GLU A 75 -1.77 -2.07 -22.60
CA GLU A 75 -1.34 -1.69 -23.77
C GLU A 75 -0.58 -2.63 -24.34
N PRO A 76 -0.69 -2.81 -25.41
CA PRO A 76 -0.09 -3.81 -26.09
C PRO A 76 1.31 -3.61 -26.11
N ARG A 77 1.85 -3.42 -25.79
CA ARG A 77 3.00 -3.28 -25.72
C ARG A 77 3.70 -3.92 -26.51
N ILE A 78 3.91 -4.01 -27.18
CA ILE A 78 4.49 -4.60 -27.99
C ILE A 78 5.75 -4.77 -27.90
N ARG A 79 6.31 -4.89 -27.80
CA ARG A 79 7.27 -5.03 -27.63
C ARG A 79 7.89 -5.50 -28.20
N HIS A 80 8.28 -5.67 -28.56
CA HIS A 80 8.77 -6.03 -29.00
C HIS A 80 9.29 -6.22 -29.11
#